data_e41b99b832279ef35f9a1cf986229b3e
#
_entry.id   e41b99b832279ef35f9a1cf986229b3e
#
_cell.length_a   1.000
_cell.length_b   1.000
_cell.length_c   1.000
_cell.angle_alpha   90.00
_cell.angle_beta   90.00
_cell.angle_gamma   90.00
#
_symmetry.space_group_name_H-M   'P 1'
#
loop_
_entity.id
_entity.type
_entity.pdbx_description
1 polymer ?
#
loop_
_entity_poly.entity_id
_entity_poly.type
_entity_poly.pdbx_seq_one_letter_code
_entity_poly.pdbx_strand_id
1 'polypeptide(L)'
;MKIPLISPILACISLCCLAADATKSTDQASLQGVWLAQTESLNGHTKQVTFVYTFRDDKLTFKDENGKEVQYSFKLDTASKPKLLMLQPVEAPANAAPVGVAYELEGDSLKIVVAPSGSRPTDISDKNDQELIICKRKGP
;
A
#
# COMPACT_ATOMS: atom_id res chain seq x y z
N MET A 1 -7.18 -63.15 -30.62
CA MET A 1 -6.16 -62.26 -30.24
C MET A 1 -6.78 -60.96 -29.78
N LYS A 2 -6.64 -60.58 -28.54
CA LYS A 2 -7.29 -59.44 -28.01
C LYS A 2 -6.24 -58.41 -27.55
N ILE A 3 -6.41 -57.17 -28.01
CA ILE A 3 -5.54 -56.05 -27.66
C ILE A 3 -6.13 -55.38 -26.44
N PRO A 4 -5.40 -55.23 -25.37
CA PRO A 4 -5.91 -54.46 -24.23
C PRO A 4 -5.95 -52.98 -24.56
N LEU A 5 -7.10 -52.40 -24.37
CA LEU A 5 -7.28 -50.98 -24.45
C LEU A 5 -6.72 -50.34 -23.19
N ILE A 6 -5.67 -49.57 -23.38
CA ILE A 6 -5.12 -48.76 -22.31
C ILE A 6 -5.88 -47.44 -22.31
N SER A 7 -6.68 -47.23 -21.32
CA SER A 7 -7.34 -45.94 -21.10
C SER A 7 -6.32 -44.92 -20.59
N PRO A 8 -6.22 -43.75 -21.21
CA PRO A 8 -5.42 -42.70 -20.65
C PRO A 8 -6.14 -42.13 -19.43
N ILE A 9 -5.50 -42.21 -18.32
CA ILE A 9 -5.95 -41.54 -17.12
C ILE A 9 -5.73 -40.04 -17.34
N LEU A 10 -6.83 -39.32 -17.52
CA LEU A 10 -6.81 -37.89 -17.58
C LEU A 10 -6.61 -37.37 -16.17
N ALA A 11 -5.40 -36.97 -15.87
CA ALA A 11 -5.11 -36.30 -14.63
C ALA A 11 -5.67 -34.87 -14.71
N CYS A 12 -6.81 -34.65 -14.09
CA CYS A 12 -7.29 -33.28 -13.83
C CYS A 12 -6.39 -32.62 -12.82
N ILE A 13 -5.46 -31.82 -13.32
CA ILE A 13 -4.72 -30.92 -12.47
C ILE A 13 -5.67 -29.80 -12.10
N SER A 14 -6.20 -29.84 -10.91
CA SER A 14 -6.93 -28.73 -10.32
C SER A 14 -5.95 -27.59 -10.10
N LEU A 15 -5.99 -26.63 -11.01
CA LEU A 15 -5.29 -25.38 -10.80
C LEU A 15 -6.07 -24.58 -9.76
N CYS A 16 -5.66 -24.66 -8.51
CA CYS A 16 -6.19 -23.80 -7.48
C CYS A 16 -5.80 -22.35 -7.80
N CYS A 17 -6.78 -21.57 -8.22
CA CYS A 17 -6.59 -20.13 -8.41
C CYS A 17 -6.36 -19.45 -7.06
N LEU A 18 -5.13 -19.03 -6.81
CA LEU A 18 -4.76 -18.19 -5.68
C LEU A 18 -4.89 -16.70 -6.04
N ALA A 19 -5.88 -16.35 -6.86
CA ALA A 19 -6.00 -15.01 -7.44
C ALA A 19 -6.15 -13.89 -6.37
N ALA A 20 -6.81 -14.17 -5.24
CA ALA A 20 -7.00 -13.19 -4.18
C ALA A 20 -5.69 -12.86 -3.44
N ASP A 21 -4.88 -13.87 -3.15
CA ASP A 21 -3.57 -13.69 -2.51
C ASP A 21 -2.56 -13.06 -3.46
N ALA A 22 -2.65 -13.36 -4.75
CA ALA A 22 -1.77 -12.79 -5.76
C ALA A 22 -1.94 -11.27 -5.89
N THR A 23 -3.19 -10.73 -5.83
CA THR A 23 -3.45 -9.30 -5.90
C THR A 23 -2.86 -8.56 -4.71
N LYS A 24 -3.04 -9.09 -3.50
CA LYS A 24 -2.48 -8.53 -2.28
C LYS A 24 -0.96 -8.55 -2.29
N SER A 25 -0.37 -9.67 -2.75
CA SER A 25 1.09 -9.80 -2.90
C SER A 25 1.64 -8.84 -3.94
N THR A 26 0.88 -8.54 -5.00
CA THR A 26 1.30 -7.61 -6.06
C THR A 26 1.44 -6.18 -5.52
N ASP A 27 0.45 -5.68 -4.78
CA ASP A 27 0.54 -4.35 -4.17
C ASP A 27 1.68 -4.29 -3.16
N GLN A 28 1.81 -5.31 -2.32
CA GLN A 28 2.90 -5.41 -1.34
C GLN A 28 4.26 -5.32 -2.02
N ALA A 29 4.46 -6.07 -3.09
CA ALA A 29 5.71 -6.07 -3.85
C ALA A 29 5.93 -4.75 -4.58
N SER A 30 4.88 -4.18 -5.16
CA SER A 30 4.98 -2.93 -5.92
C SER A 30 5.26 -1.72 -5.04
N LEU A 31 4.85 -1.75 -3.78
CA LEU A 31 5.14 -0.67 -2.83
C LEU A 31 6.60 -0.66 -2.37
N GLN A 32 7.30 -1.80 -2.44
CA GLN A 32 8.67 -1.90 -1.94
C GLN A 32 9.60 -0.88 -2.59
N GLY A 33 10.47 -0.27 -1.80
CA GLY A 33 11.45 0.70 -2.28
C GLY A 33 11.27 2.08 -1.67
N VAL A 34 11.85 3.06 -2.32
CA VAL A 34 11.88 4.45 -1.84
C VAL A 34 10.98 5.31 -2.72
N TRP A 35 10.14 6.09 -2.07
CA TRP A 35 9.21 7.01 -2.71
C TRP A 35 9.47 8.43 -2.22
N LEU A 36 9.61 9.35 -3.15
CA LEU A 36 9.87 10.76 -2.86
C LEU A 36 8.56 11.53 -3.00
N ALA A 37 8.08 12.11 -1.92
CA ALA A 37 6.92 12.99 -1.96
C ALA A 37 7.31 14.29 -2.67
N GLN A 38 6.44 14.74 -3.56
CA GLN A 38 6.64 15.95 -4.35
C GLN A 38 5.73 17.07 -3.92
N THR A 39 4.47 16.74 -3.69
CA THR A 39 3.47 17.73 -3.29
C THR A 39 2.57 17.20 -2.19
N GLU A 40 2.08 18.12 -1.38
CA GLU A 40 1.06 17.89 -0.38
C GLU A 40 -0.07 18.91 -0.61
N SER A 41 -1.29 18.42 -0.69
CA SER A 41 -2.47 19.27 -0.93
C SER A 41 -3.48 19.08 0.19
N LEU A 42 -4.06 20.19 0.63
CA LEU A 42 -5.12 20.21 1.63
C LEU A 42 -6.16 21.23 1.21
N ASN A 43 -7.40 20.79 0.99
CA ASN A 43 -8.53 21.67 0.63
C ASN A 43 -8.20 22.66 -0.51
N GLY A 44 -7.54 22.18 -1.55
CA GLY A 44 -7.18 22.98 -2.72
C GLY A 44 -5.88 23.76 -2.61
N HIS A 45 -5.22 23.70 -1.46
CA HIS A 45 -3.93 24.36 -1.26
C HIS A 45 -2.80 23.37 -1.39
N THR A 46 -1.98 23.53 -2.41
CA THR A 46 -0.87 22.63 -2.72
C THR A 46 0.46 23.29 -2.40
N LYS A 47 1.36 22.55 -1.76
CA LYS A 47 2.74 22.99 -1.52
C LYS A 47 3.71 21.90 -1.91
N GLN A 48 4.95 22.27 -2.21
CA GLN A 48 6.02 21.31 -2.44
C GLN A 48 6.56 20.80 -1.12
N VAL A 49 6.85 19.50 -1.07
CA VAL A 49 7.41 18.85 0.12
C VAL A 49 8.56 17.94 -0.29
N THR A 50 9.35 17.53 0.68
CA THR A 50 10.50 16.63 0.46
C THR A 50 10.49 15.44 1.43
N PHE A 51 9.31 14.89 1.67
CA PHE A 51 9.19 13.67 2.49
C PHE A 51 9.72 12.46 1.75
N VAL A 52 10.23 11.50 2.51
CA VAL A 52 10.70 10.22 1.97
C VAL A 52 9.96 9.08 2.66
N TYR A 53 9.36 8.22 1.85
CA TYR A 53 8.72 7.00 2.32
C TYR A 53 9.53 5.81 1.86
N THR A 54 9.98 4.99 2.78
CA THR A 54 10.73 3.77 2.46
C THR A 54 9.94 2.56 2.93
N PHE A 55 9.54 1.71 1.97
CA PHE A 55 8.85 0.46 2.26
C PHE A 55 9.83 -0.69 2.15
N ARG A 56 10.00 -1.43 3.23
CA ARG A 56 10.85 -2.62 3.26
C ARG A 56 10.11 -3.73 4.00
N ASP A 57 9.76 -4.79 3.29
CA ASP A 57 8.97 -5.89 3.82
C ASP A 57 7.64 -5.36 4.40
N ASP A 58 7.39 -5.51 5.68
CA ASP A 58 6.19 -5.01 6.37
C ASP A 58 6.44 -3.72 7.16
N LYS A 59 7.54 -3.02 6.89
CA LYS A 59 7.91 -1.79 7.57
C LYS A 59 7.87 -0.60 6.62
N LEU A 60 7.39 0.51 7.15
CA LEU A 60 7.43 1.81 6.48
C LEU A 60 8.21 2.79 7.34
N THR A 61 9.22 3.42 6.75
CA THR A 61 9.94 4.52 7.36
C THR A 61 9.53 5.82 6.68
N PHE A 62 9.03 6.75 7.46
CA PHE A 62 8.70 8.09 7.00
C PHE A 62 9.77 9.06 7.50
N LYS A 63 10.32 9.86 6.59
CA LYS A 63 11.31 10.89 6.91
C LYS A 63 10.77 12.24 6.48
N ASP A 64 10.71 13.17 7.40
CA ASP A 64 10.22 14.52 7.12
C ASP A 64 11.31 15.44 6.54
N GLU A 65 10.95 16.70 6.27
CA GLU A 65 11.86 17.67 5.68
C GLU A 65 13.07 18.00 6.59
N ASN A 66 12.93 17.79 7.89
CA ASN A 66 13.98 18.04 8.87
C ASN A 66 14.87 16.83 9.12
N GLY A 67 14.60 15.72 8.43
CA GLY A 67 15.37 14.50 8.60
C GLY A 67 14.87 13.63 9.75
N LYS A 68 13.76 13.99 10.40
CA LYS A 68 13.17 13.16 11.46
C LYS A 68 12.50 11.95 10.86
N GLU A 69 12.81 10.77 11.40
CA GLU A 69 12.28 9.50 10.94
C GLU A 69 11.29 8.92 11.95
N VAL A 70 10.21 8.34 11.42
CA VAL A 70 9.25 7.55 12.19
C VAL A 70 9.08 6.22 11.48
N GLN A 71 9.10 5.13 12.25
CA GLN A 71 8.91 3.79 11.69
C GLN A 71 7.54 3.24 12.06
N TYR A 72 6.93 2.58 11.09
CA TYR A 72 5.63 1.91 11.23
C TYR A 72 5.75 0.48 10.76
N SER A 73 4.99 -0.40 11.37
CA SER A 73 4.61 -1.65 10.70
C SER A 73 3.33 -1.38 9.92
N PHE A 74 3.16 -2.03 8.77
CA PHE A 74 1.98 -1.82 7.97
C PHE A 74 1.37 -3.13 7.47
N LYS A 75 0.07 -3.07 7.24
CA LYS A 75 -0.69 -4.11 6.55
C LYS A 75 -1.55 -3.44 5.50
N LEU A 76 -1.82 -4.15 4.41
CA LEU A 76 -2.67 -3.65 3.34
C LEU A 76 -4.10 -4.14 3.55
N ASP A 77 -5.05 -3.24 3.34
CA ASP A 77 -6.45 -3.58 3.20
C ASP A 77 -6.87 -3.23 1.78
N THR A 78 -6.79 -4.21 0.88
CA THR A 78 -7.10 -4.03 -0.53
C THR A 78 -8.58 -4.24 -0.85
N ALA A 79 -9.36 -4.72 0.11
CA ALA A 79 -10.80 -4.86 -0.03
C ALA A 79 -11.54 -3.56 0.23
N SER A 80 -10.96 -2.64 0.98
CA SER A 80 -11.53 -1.31 1.20
C SER A 80 -11.48 -0.46 -0.07
N LYS A 81 -12.41 0.49 -0.16
CA LYS A 81 -12.43 1.50 -1.25
C LYS A 81 -12.52 2.88 -0.63
N PRO A 82 -11.46 3.68 -0.72
CA PRO A 82 -10.15 3.35 -1.31
C PRO A 82 -9.38 2.28 -0.52
N LYS A 83 -8.37 1.70 -1.15
CA LYS A 83 -7.46 0.76 -0.47
C LYS A 83 -6.73 1.48 0.66
N LEU A 84 -6.44 0.76 1.74
CA LEU A 84 -5.84 1.33 2.94
C LEU A 84 -4.50 0.69 3.27
N LEU A 85 -3.58 1.53 3.73
CA LEU A 85 -2.40 1.13 4.50
C LEU A 85 -2.77 1.26 5.97
N MET A 86 -2.77 0.16 6.71
CA MET A 86 -3.01 0.17 8.14
C MET A 86 -1.67 0.29 8.85
N LEU A 87 -1.40 1.45 9.41
CA LEU A 87 -0.11 1.80 10.00
C LEU A 87 -0.16 1.71 11.52
N GLN A 88 0.85 1.10 12.10
CA GLN A 88 1.04 1.07 13.53
C GLN A 88 2.47 1.51 13.85
N PRO A 89 2.66 2.61 14.62
CA PRO A 89 4.00 3.03 15.01
C PRO A 89 4.72 1.93 15.76
N VAL A 90 5.99 1.69 15.41
CA VAL A 90 6.78 0.63 16.03
C VAL A 90 6.95 0.87 17.54
N GLU A 91 7.02 2.14 17.95
CA GLU A 91 7.19 2.53 19.36
C GLU A 91 5.89 2.56 20.15
N ALA A 92 4.72 2.40 19.47
CA ALA A 92 3.44 2.40 20.14
C ALA A 92 3.21 1.11 20.92
N PRO A 93 2.37 1.14 21.97
CA PRO A 93 1.96 -0.09 22.64
C PRO A 93 1.33 -1.08 21.66
N ALA A 94 1.52 -2.38 21.90
CA ALA A 94 1.03 -3.44 21.02
C ALA A 94 -0.50 -3.42 20.85
N ASN A 95 -1.23 -2.85 21.81
CA ASN A 95 -2.68 -2.73 21.77
C ASN A 95 -3.17 -1.40 21.16
N ALA A 96 -2.27 -0.55 20.69
CA ALA A 96 -2.67 0.69 20.02
C ALA A 96 -3.39 0.37 18.71
N ALA A 97 -4.48 1.09 18.43
CA ALA A 97 -5.23 0.93 17.20
C ALA A 97 -4.38 1.41 15.99
N PRO A 98 -4.34 0.65 14.90
CA PRO A 98 -3.65 1.11 13.70
C PRO A 98 -4.37 2.28 13.05
N VAL A 99 -3.63 3.14 12.37
CA VAL A 99 -4.15 4.28 11.62
C VAL A 99 -4.26 3.89 10.15
N GLY A 100 -5.44 4.07 9.57
CA GLY A 100 -5.67 3.81 8.15
C GLY A 100 -5.36 5.04 7.31
N VAL A 101 -4.46 4.92 6.35
CA VAL A 101 -4.25 5.93 5.31
C VAL A 101 -4.59 5.31 3.96
N ALA A 102 -5.23 6.09 3.10
CA ALA A 102 -5.59 5.59 1.78
C ALA A 102 -4.40 5.68 0.83
N TYR A 103 -4.34 4.79 -0.13
CA TYR A 103 -3.30 4.83 -1.15
C TYR A 103 -3.85 4.44 -2.52
N GLU A 104 -3.18 4.95 -3.53
CA GLU A 104 -3.40 4.57 -4.92
C GLU A 104 -2.05 4.45 -5.61
N LEU A 105 -1.82 3.29 -6.20
CA LEU A 105 -0.54 2.95 -6.81
C LEU A 105 -0.73 2.79 -8.32
N GLU A 106 -0.02 3.59 -9.11
CA GLU A 106 0.00 3.50 -10.57
C GLU A 106 1.45 3.58 -11.05
N GLY A 107 2.03 2.44 -11.43
CA GLY A 107 3.42 2.39 -11.91
C GLY A 107 4.39 3.00 -10.90
N ASP A 108 5.05 4.08 -11.27
CA ASP A 108 6.02 4.79 -10.43
C ASP A 108 5.41 5.97 -9.68
N SER A 109 4.09 6.05 -9.62
CA SER A 109 3.36 7.09 -8.90
C SER A 109 2.58 6.48 -7.74
N LEU A 110 2.70 7.10 -6.57
CA LEU A 110 1.97 6.69 -5.37
C LEU A 110 1.27 7.91 -4.78
N LYS A 111 -0.03 7.80 -4.57
CA LYS A 111 -0.81 8.80 -3.84
C LYS A 111 -1.12 8.27 -2.46
N ILE A 112 -0.92 9.09 -1.45
CA ILE A 112 -1.24 8.76 -0.06
C ILE A 112 -2.20 9.83 0.45
N VAL A 113 -3.27 9.41 1.11
CA VAL A 113 -4.25 10.32 1.71
C VAL A 113 -4.33 10.07 3.20
N VAL A 114 -4.14 11.14 3.97
CA VAL A 114 -4.23 11.11 5.43
C VAL A 114 -5.45 11.92 5.85
N ALA A 115 -6.33 11.31 6.61
CA ALA A 115 -7.51 11.99 7.13
C ALA A 115 -7.24 12.65 8.48
N PRO A 116 -8.10 13.57 8.93
CA PRO A 116 -7.99 14.12 10.27
C PRO A 116 -7.95 13.04 11.34
N SER A 117 -7.35 13.37 12.48
CA SER A 117 -7.11 12.44 13.58
C SER A 117 -8.32 11.55 13.91
N GLY A 118 -8.07 10.23 13.95
CA GLY A 118 -9.09 9.24 14.29
C GLY A 118 -10.04 8.87 13.15
N SER A 119 -9.91 9.51 11.99
CA SER A 119 -10.76 9.24 10.82
C SER A 119 -10.03 8.40 9.78
N ARG A 120 -10.81 7.75 8.91
CA ARG A 120 -10.28 7.07 7.72
C ARG A 120 -10.57 7.93 6.49
N PRO A 121 -9.65 8.00 5.53
CA PRO A 121 -9.93 8.69 4.27
C PRO A 121 -11.13 8.07 3.55
N THR A 122 -11.93 8.93 2.92
CA THR A 122 -13.13 8.50 2.20
C THR A 122 -12.89 8.37 0.70
N ASP A 123 -11.87 9.04 0.19
CA ASP A 123 -11.50 9.02 -1.23
C ASP A 123 -10.04 9.44 -1.42
N ILE A 124 -9.57 9.40 -2.66
CA ILE A 124 -8.22 9.86 -3.02
C ILE A 124 -8.34 11.32 -3.45
N SER A 125 -8.46 12.20 -2.48
CA SER A 125 -8.56 13.63 -2.71
C SER A 125 -8.03 14.44 -1.52
N ASP A 126 -7.89 15.74 -1.73
CA ASP A 126 -7.49 16.70 -0.69
C ASP A 126 -8.67 17.43 -0.06
N LYS A 127 -9.89 16.91 -0.26
CA LYS A 127 -11.12 17.50 0.28
C LYS A 127 -11.43 16.95 1.67
N ASN A 128 -12.32 17.65 2.38
CA ASN A 128 -12.78 17.22 3.71
C ASN A 128 -11.65 17.13 4.74
N ASP A 129 -10.72 18.11 4.67
CA ASP A 129 -9.54 18.19 5.54
C ASP A 129 -8.61 16.97 5.40
N GLN A 130 -8.65 16.29 4.28
CA GLN A 130 -7.72 15.21 3.95
C GLN A 130 -6.46 15.78 3.30
N GLU A 131 -5.32 15.26 3.70
CA GLU A 131 -4.05 15.58 3.06
C GLU A 131 -3.77 14.59 1.96
N LEU A 132 -3.60 15.08 0.74
CA LEU A 132 -3.20 14.26 -0.42
C LEU A 132 -1.72 14.49 -0.70
N ILE A 133 -0.94 13.43 -0.61
CA ILE A 133 0.49 13.46 -0.86
C ILE A 133 0.76 12.68 -2.13
N ILE A 134 1.43 13.33 -3.10
CA ILE A 134 1.80 12.70 -4.36
C ILE A 134 3.29 12.39 -4.35
N CYS A 135 3.61 11.12 -4.55
CA CYS A 135 4.97 10.59 -4.51
C CYS A 135 5.37 9.99 -5.85
N LYS A 136 6.67 10.04 -6.13
CA LYS A 136 7.29 9.35 -7.25
C LYS A 136 8.32 8.36 -6.73
N ARG A 137 8.42 7.21 -7.41
CA ARG A 137 9.44 6.22 -7.08
C ARG A 137 10.81 6.83 -7.32
N LYS A 138 11.70 6.68 -6.35
CA LYS A 138 13.09 7.07 -6.53
C LYS A 138 13.71 6.14 -7.59
N GLY A 139 14.32 6.73 -8.60
CA GLY A 139 15.00 5.98 -9.64
C GLY A 139 16.19 5.17 -9.11
N PRO A 140 16.65 4.20 -9.89
CA PRO A 140 17.79 3.39 -9.51
C PRO A 140 19.07 4.20 -9.40
#